data_3a0d3545a5984d83d767a82c1cafb7c7
#
_entry.id   3a0d3545a5984d83d767a82c1cafb7c7
#
_cell.length_a   1.000
_cell.length_b   1.000
_cell.length_c   1.000
_cell.angle_alpha   90.00
_cell.angle_beta   90.00
_cell.angle_gamma   90.00
#
_symmetry.space_group_name_H-M   'P 1'
#
loop_
_entity.id
_entity.type
_entity.pdbx_description
1 polymer ?
#
loop_
_entity_poly.entity_id
_entity_poly.type
_entity_poly.pdbx_seq_one_letter_code
_entity_poly.pdbx_strand_id
1 'polypeptide(L)'
;FNQRLKLDGNVNVMRQIVKNKPVSGGFYMNPLVGLYRFPRGEDLSYYKDNYEIYDPERKLGIQNWHTFTEDFEQNPYWIQNRIQSKETRMRSIISLSANLRINSWLTVQARGSVDYISDKMRQKFYASTAPALCGANGRYIEMDYQETLIYGDVMAMGKRKWEDFALDVAIGGSINDKNVNSTRYDSKNASLKYANVFNLANIVMNGSASIDQKIDSRRQLQSVFGTAQVGYQDKVFLDLTARNDWASTLAYTSHEKSGFFYPSAGLSFLIDKWIQLPEWISFAKLRGTYSKVGNDIPQFITNSVSHITAGGELQANDAAPFKEMEPEMTHSVEVGTEWRFFQSRLGFNLTYYRTNTHNQFFKLPALAGDMYAYRYVNAGDIQNRGW
;
A
#
# COMPACT_ATOMS: atom_id res chain seq x y z
N PHE A 1 21.03 29.87 18.58
CA PHE A 1 20.10 28.92 19.19
C PHE A 1 20.70 28.35 20.45
N ASN A 2 19.96 28.39 21.55
CA ASN A 2 20.40 27.88 22.85
C ASN A 2 20.65 26.36 22.70
N GLN A 3 21.64 25.78 23.38
CA GLN A 3 21.98 24.32 23.35
C GLN A 3 20.80 23.39 23.70
N ARG A 4 19.64 23.94 24.02
CA ARG A 4 18.43 23.21 24.40
C ARG A 4 17.49 22.90 23.24
N LEU A 5 17.56 23.64 22.14
CA LEU A 5 16.70 23.45 20.96
C LEU A 5 17.52 22.97 19.78
N LYS A 6 17.14 21.81 19.25
CA LYS A 6 17.67 21.26 17.99
C LYS A 6 16.56 21.26 16.95
N LEU A 7 16.82 21.83 15.80
CA LEU A 7 15.95 21.81 14.64
C LEU A 7 16.62 21.01 13.53
N ASP A 8 15.88 20.07 12.96
CA ASP A 8 16.31 19.27 11.82
C ASP A 8 15.25 19.40 10.71
N GLY A 9 15.69 19.77 9.53
CA GLY A 9 14.83 19.84 8.34
C GLY A 9 15.36 18.94 7.23
N ASN A 10 14.47 18.30 6.50
CA ASN A 10 14.81 17.46 5.36
C ASN A 10 13.86 17.77 4.20
N VAL A 11 14.42 17.88 3.00
CA VAL A 11 13.68 18.02 1.75
C VAL A 11 14.19 16.97 0.77
N ASN A 12 13.26 16.13 0.31
CA ASN A 12 13.55 15.13 -0.71
C ASN A 12 12.61 15.34 -1.89
N VAL A 13 13.18 15.48 -3.09
CA VAL A 13 12.43 15.63 -4.34
C VAL A 13 12.87 14.55 -5.31
N MET A 14 11.90 13.80 -5.82
CA MET A 14 12.14 12.72 -6.77
C MET A 14 11.31 12.93 -8.03
N ARG A 15 11.93 12.73 -9.18
CA ARG A 15 11.25 12.59 -10.47
C ARG A 15 11.59 11.24 -11.06
N GLN A 16 10.56 10.46 -11.39
CA GLN A 16 10.71 9.17 -12.06
C GLN A 16 9.92 9.16 -13.36
N ILE A 17 10.51 8.63 -14.42
CA ILE A 17 9.85 8.42 -15.70
C ILE A 17 10.03 6.95 -16.05
N VAL A 18 8.91 6.26 -16.26
CA VAL A 18 8.89 4.87 -16.71
C VAL A 18 8.21 4.84 -18.08
N LYS A 19 8.86 4.20 -19.06
CA LYS A 19 8.30 4.00 -20.40
C LYS A 19 8.22 2.51 -20.69
N ASN A 20 7.10 2.08 -21.28
CA ASN A 20 6.88 0.73 -21.78
C ASN A 20 7.26 -0.35 -20.76
N LYS A 21 6.73 -0.21 -19.53
CA LYS A 21 6.96 -1.18 -18.45
C LYS A 21 6.60 -2.59 -18.94
N PRO A 22 7.53 -3.56 -18.86
CA PRO A 22 7.27 -4.92 -19.33
C PRO A 22 6.17 -5.57 -18.48
N VAL A 23 5.35 -6.37 -19.14
CA VAL A 23 4.32 -7.19 -18.51
C VAL A 23 4.76 -8.65 -18.59
N SER A 24 4.66 -9.37 -17.49
CA SER A 24 4.96 -10.80 -17.38
C SER A 24 3.68 -11.64 -17.35
N GLY A 25 3.83 -12.95 -17.50
CA GLY A 25 2.72 -13.91 -17.53
C GLY A 25 2.21 -14.22 -18.94
N GLY A 26 1.12 -14.96 -19.04
CA GLY A 26 0.51 -15.41 -20.30
C GLY A 26 -0.45 -14.39 -20.92
N PHE A 27 -0.15 -13.10 -20.85
CA PHE A 27 -1.03 -12.03 -21.31
C PHE A 27 -0.63 -11.49 -22.67
N TYR A 28 -1.60 -10.96 -23.42
CA TYR A 28 -1.41 -10.31 -24.71
C TYR A 28 -0.34 -9.21 -24.76
N MET A 29 0.02 -8.62 -23.64
CA MET A 29 1.05 -7.58 -23.53
C MET A 29 2.46 -8.13 -23.23
N ASN A 30 2.60 -9.44 -23.02
CA ASN A 30 3.90 -10.06 -22.80
C ASN A 30 4.54 -10.44 -24.14
N PRO A 31 5.63 -9.77 -24.56
CA PRO A 31 6.26 -10.06 -25.86
C PRO A 31 6.89 -11.46 -25.93
N LEU A 32 7.20 -12.07 -24.78
CA LEU A 32 7.80 -13.42 -24.75
C LEU A 32 6.81 -14.49 -25.18
N VAL A 33 5.51 -14.30 -25.02
CA VAL A 33 4.50 -15.29 -25.43
C VAL A 33 4.59 -15.54 -26.93
N GLY A 34 4.58 -14.49 -27.74
CA GLY A 34 4.74 -14.62 -29.19
C GLY A 34 6.09 -15.22 -29.59
N LEU A 35 7.18 -14.85 -28.92
CA LEU A 35 8.51 -15.41 -29.19
C LEU A 35 8.58 -16.92 -28.92
N TYR A 36 8.02 -17.39 -27.78
CA TYR A 36 8.06 -18.81 -27.43
C TYR A 36 7.13 -19.68 -28.30
N ARG A 37 6.05 -19.10 -28.83
CA ARG A 37 5.08 -19.80 -29.69
C ARG A 37 5.41 -19.68 -31.18
N PHE A 38 6.41 -18.88 -31.56
CA PHE A 38 6.77 -18.65 -32.96
C PHE A 38 7.17 -19.95 -33.64
N PRO A 39 6.63 -20.25 -34.85
CA PRO A 39 6.92 -21.49 -35.59
C PRO A 39 8.39 -21.55 -35.99
N ARG A 40 9.02 -22.72 -35.80
CA ARG A 40 10.44 -22.92 -36.13
C ARG A 40 10.74 -22.87 -37.64
N GLY A 41 9.74 -23.05 -38.49
CA GLY A 41 9.87 -23.04 -39.93
C GLY A 41 9.72 -21.67 -40.57
N GLU A 42 9.44 -20.63 -39.80
CA GLU A 42 9.22 -19.27 -40.29
C GLU A 42 10.37 -18.33 -39.94
N ASP A 43 10.53 -17.26 -40.71
CA ASP A 43 11.57 -16.25 -40.49
C ASP A 43 11.08 -15.15 -39.57
N LEU A 44 11.55 -15.16 -38.36
CA LEU A 44 11.25 -14.12 -37.37
C LEU A 44 11.74 -12.73 -37.81
N SER A 45 12.82 -12.66 -38.60
CA SER A 45 13.39 -11.38 -39.04
C SER A 45 12.41 -10.66 -39.98
N TYR A 46 11.66 -11.39 -40.80
CA TYR A 46 10.59 -10.80 -41.59
C TYR A 46 9.54 -10.09 -40.73
N TYR A 47 9.05 -10.72 -39.67
CA TYR A 47 8.05 -10.13 -38.77
C TYR A 47 8.61 -9.06 -37.86
N LYS A 48 9.92 -9.03 -37.61
CA LYS A 48 10.61 -7.95 -36.93
C LYS A 48 10.66 -6.70 -37.81
N ASP A 49 11.10 -6.84 -39.04
CA ASP A 49 11.29 -5.70 -39.93
C ASP A 49 9.96 -5.22 -40.52
N ASN A 50 8.96 -6.07 -40.57
CA ASN A 50 7.61 -5.80 -41.06
C ASN A 50 6.55 -6.07 -39.98
N TYR A 51 6.79 -5.66 -38.72
CA TYR A 51 5.81 -5.85 -37.63
C TYR A 51 4.50 -5.08 -37.86
N GLU A 52 4.52 -4.15 -38.81
CA GLU A 52 3.40 -3.32 -39.23
C GLU A 52 3.37 -3.32 -40.77
N ILE A 53 2.21 -3.57 -41.34
CA ILE A 53 1.94 -3.48 -42.79
C ILE A 53 0.79 -2.52 -43.03
N TYR A 54 0.79 -1.87 -44.22
CA TYR A 54 -0.28 -0.94 -44.56
C TYR A 54 -1.53 -1.66 -45.01
N ASP A 55 -2.67 -1.34 -44.42
CA ASP A 55 -3.99 -1.78 -44.82
C ASP A 55 -4.65 -0.71 -45.70
N PRO A 56 -4.85 -0.96 -47.04
CA PRO A 56 -5.42 0.04 -47.93
C PRO A 56 -6.91 0.33 -47.69
N GLU A 57 -7.65 -0.61 -47.11
CA GLU A 57 -9.07 -0.45 -46.83
C GLU A 57 -9.26 0.47 -45.61
N ARG A 58 -8.51 0.21 -44.54
CA ARG A 58 -8.53 1.00 -43.32
C ARG A 58 -7.66 2.25 -43.38
N LYS A 59 -6.79 2.37 -44.38
CA LYS A 59 -5.81 3.45 -44.57
C LYS A 59 -4.91 3.70 -43.34
N LEU A 60 -4.48 2.62 -42.72
CA LEU A 60 -3.59 2.66 -41.52
C LEU A 60 -2.68 1.41 -41.49
N GLY A 61 -1.63 1.49 -40.66
CA GLY A 61 -0.78 0.36 -40.35
C GLY A 61 -1.47 -0.64 -39.44
N ILE A 62 -1.43 -1.90 -39.79
CA ILE A 62 -1.96 -2.99 -38.98
C ILE A 62 -0.85 -3.95 -38.55
N GLN A 63 -1.08 -4.69 -37.49
CA GLN A 63 -0.15 -5.71 -36.99
C GLN A 63 0.04 -6.80 -38.00
N ASN A 64 1.31 -7.15 -38.30
CA ASN A 64 1.69 -8.30 -39.07
C ASN A 64 2.27 -9.39 -38.17
N TRP A 65 1.66 -10.56 -38.17
CA TRP A 65 2.10 -11.71 -37.39
C TRP A 65 1.70 -13.02 -38.12
N HIS A 66 2.40 -14.11 -37.81
CA HIS A 66 2.16 -15.41 -38.44
C HIS A 66 0.77 -16.00 -38.15
N THR A 67 0.11 -15.56 -37.08
CA THR A 67 -1.26 -15.94 -36.74
C THR A 67 -2.15 -14.73 -36.52
N PHE A 68 -3.41 -14.83 -36.94
CA PHE A 68 -4.43 -13.80 -36.63
C PHE A 68 -5.09 -14.14 -35.29
N THR A 69 -4.55 -13.73 -34.29
CA THR A 69 -4.86 -13.02 -33.07
C THR A 69 -6.13 -13.30 -32.29
N GLU A 70 -6.70 -14.46 -32.36
CA GLU A 70 -7.68 -14.89 -31.37
C GLU A 70 -7.01 -15.45 -30.12
N ASP A 71 -5.72 -15.75 -30.22
CA ASP A 71 -4.91 -16.32 -29.17
C ASP A 71 -4.17 -15.26 -28.35
N PHE A 72 -3.60 -15.69 -27.21
CA PHE A 72 -2.88 -14.87 -26.23
C PHE A 72 -1.60 -14.23 -26.76
N GLU A 73 -1.27 -14.39 -28.04
CA GLU A 73 -0.03 -13.87 -28.63
C GLU A 73 -0.24 -12.72 -29.59
N GLN A 74 0.76 -11.88 -29.66
CA GLN A 74 0.90 -10.78 -30.60
C GLN A 74 2.35 -10.73 -31.07
N ASN A 75 2.59 -10.04 -32.20
CA ASN A 75 3.94 -9.76 -32.64
C ASN A 75 4.70 -9.01 -31.52
N PRO A 76 5.83 -9.55 -31.01
CA PRO A 76 6.61 -8.91 -29.94
C PRO A 76 7.04 -7.49 -30.28
N TYR A 77 7.34 -7.21 -31.54
CA TYR A 77 7.77 -5.89 -32.01
C TYR A 77 6.59 -4.91 -32.14
N TRP A 78 5.38 -5.43 -32.44
CA TRP A 78 4.15 -4.63 -32.31
C TRP A 78 3.93 -4.19 -30.87
N ILE A 79 4.01 -5.12 -29.91
CA ILE A 79 3.86 -4.80 -28.49
C ILE A 79 4.84 -3.70 -28.07
N GLN A 80 6.12 -3.80 -28.46
CA GLN A 80 7.14 -2.83 -28.09
C GLN A 80 6.94 -1.45 -28.72
N ASN A 81 6.43 -1.39 -29.96
CA ASN A 81 6.35 -0.15 -30.73
C ASN A 81 4.96 0.48 -30.74
N ARG A 82 3.89 -0.33 -30.63
CA ARG A 82 2.50 0.11 -30.80
C ARG A 82 1.62 -0.04 -29.55
N ILE A 83 2.14 -0.63 -28.47
CA ILE A 83 1.56 -0.55 -27.13
C ILE A 83 2.50 0.32 -26.29
N GLN A 84 2.19 1.60 -26.21
CA GLN A 84 3.07 2.59 -25.58
C GLN A 84 2.51 3.00 -24.22
N SER A 85 3.37 3.06 -23.23
CA SER A 85 3.06 3.54 -21.89
C SER A 85 4.13 4.54 -21.43
N LYS A 86 3.68 5.64 -20.85
CA LYS A 86 4.56 6.60 -20.19
C LYS A 86 3.94 6.98 -18.86
N GLU A 87 4.68 6.71 -17.79
CA GLU A 87 4.34 7.08 -16.43
C GLU A 87 5.37 8.11 -15.94
N THR A 88 4.91 9.19 -15.35
CA THR A 88 5.77 10.22 -14.75
C THR A 88 5.31 10.44 -13.32
N ARG A 89 6.19 10.20 -12.37
CA ARG A 89 5.98 10.48 -10.94
C ARG A 89 6.86 11.64 -10.50
N MET A 90 6.24 12.61 -9.84
CA MET A 90 6.91 13.63 -9.04
C MET A 90 6.52 13.40 -7.59
N ARG A 91 7.49 13.32 -6.69
CA ARG A 91 7.26 13.22 -5.25
C ARG A 91 8.13 14.20 -4.51
N SER A 92 7.55 14.92 -3.57
CA SER A 92 8.24 15.87 -2.72
C SER A 92 7.91 15.57 -1.26
N ILE A 93 8.93 15.25 -0.47
CA ILE A 93 8.79 15.03 0.96
C ILE A 93 9.52 16.16 1.68
N ILE A 94 8.79 16.93 2.47
CA ILE A 94 9.34 17.98 3.32
C ILE A 94 9.05 17.57 4.76
N SER A 95 10.06 17.51 5.60
CA SER A 95 9.92 17.21 7.02
C SER A 95 10.69 18.18 7.88
N LEU A 96 10.12 18.51 9.03
CA LEU A 96 10.72 19.33 10.06
C LEU A 96 10.56 18.65 11.40
N SER A 97 11.61 18.64 12.20
CA SER A 97 11.56 18.21 13.59
C SER A 97 12.22 19.24 14.51
N ALA A 98 11.60 19.43 15.67
CA ALA A 98 12.10 20.27 16.74
C ALA A 98 12.23 19.43 18.00
N ASN A 99 13.42 19.40 18.61
CA ASN A 99 13.70 18.73 19.86
C ASN A 99 14.10 19.78 20.89
N LEU A 100 13.25 19.96 21.90
CA LEU A 100 13.48 20.90 22.99
C LEU A 100 13.80 20.14 24.27
N ARG A 101 15.03 20.25 24.74
CA ARG A 101 15.42 19.72 26.04
C ARG A 101 14.99 20.71 27.15
N ILE A 102 13.95 20.33 27.87
CA ILE A 102 13.41 21.14 29.00
C ILE A 102 14.40 21.14 30.16
N ASN A 103 14.86 19.94 30.53
CA ASN A 103 15.84 19.75 31.63
C ASN A 103 16.67 18.46 31.33
N SER A 104 17.40 17.96 32.35
CA SER A 104 18.27 16.78 32.19
C SER A 104 17.53 15.47 31.95
N TRP A 105 16.26 15.37 32.30
CA TRP A 105 15.45 14.16 32.19
C TRP A 105 14.24 14.27 31.25
N LEU A 106 13.85 15.49 30.81
CA LEU A 106 12.67 15.72 30.00
C LEU A 106 13.03 16.40 28.67
N THR A 107 12.63 15.80 27.56
CA THR A 107 12.71 16.35 26.19
C THR A 107 11.32 16.36 25.57
N VAL A 108 10.97 17.43 24.90
CA VAL A 108 9.77 17.52 24.06
C VAL A 108 10.20 17.55 22.59
N GLN A 109 9.57 16.70 21.79
CA GLN A 109 9.78 16.64 20.34
C GLN A 109 8.48 17.00 19.64
N ALA A 110 8.58 17.82 18.59
CA ALA A 110 7.50 18.03 17.62
C ALA A 110 8.02 17.70 16.22
N ARG A 111 7.24 16.96 15.43
CA ARG A 111 7.57 16.62 14.05
C ARG A 111 6.41 16.94 13.13
N GLY A 112 6.72 17.39 11.93
CA GLY A 112 5.74 17.57 10.88
C GLY A 112 6.33 17.17 9.54
N SER A 113 5.50 16.59 8.67
CA SER A 113 5.90 16.32 7.30
C SER A 113 4.74 16.46 6.34
N VAL A 114 5.09 16.85 5.12
CA VAL A 114 4.19 16.83 3.96
C VAL A 114 4.84 15.96 2.90
N ASP A 115 4.12 14.95 2.45
CA ASP A 115 4.50 14.10 1.32
C ASP A 115 3.49 14.34 0.19
N TYR A 116 3.96 14.90 -0.91
CA TYR A 116 3.15 15.19 -2.08
C TYR A 116 3.59 14.33 -3.24
N ILE A 117 2.63 13.60 -3.83
CA ILE A 117 2.82 12.74 -5.00
C ILE A 117 1.95 13.26 -6.13
N SER A 118 2.53 13.40 -7.32
CA SER A 118 1.81 13.66 -8.56
C SER A 118 2.24 12.65 -9.62
N ASP A 119 1.31 11.79 -10.02
CA ASP A 119 1.51 10.78 -11.05
C ASP A 119 0.70 11.12 -12.29
N LYS A 120 1.33 11.02 -13.45
CA LYS A 120 0.69 11.15 -14.75
C LYS A 120 1.00 9.93 -15.57
N MET A 121 -0.04 9.24 -16.04
CA MET A 121 0.08 8.07 -16.89
C MET A 121 -0.67 8.28 -18.20
N ARG A 122 -0.04 7.91 -19.31
CA ARG A 122 -0.65 7.83 -20.62
C ARG A 122 -0.30 6.51 -21.28
N GLN A 123 -1.34 5.79 -21.72
CA GLN A 123 -1.17 4.55 -22.47
C GLN A 123 -1.90 4.65 -23.80
N LYS A 124 -1.26 4.14 -24.85
CA LYS A 124 -1.73 4.14 -26.22
C LYS A 124 -1.65 2.71 -26.77
N PHE A 125 -2.78 2.19 -27.15
CA PHE A 125 -2.87 0.93 -27.87
C PHE A 125 -3.30 1.27 -29.30
N TYR A 126 -2.43 1.02 -30.25
CA TYR A 126 -2.73 1.31 -31.65
C TYR A 126 -3.80 0.36 -32.18
N ALA A 127 -4.54 0.84 -33.18
CA ALA A 127 -5.50 0.02 -33.93
C ALA A 127 -4.81 -1.24 -34.48
N SER A 128 -5.52 -2.37 -34.49
CA SER A 128 -4.97 -3.71 -34.78
C SER A 128 -4.21 -4.41 -33.63
N THR A 129 -4.08 -3.77 -32.47
CA THR A 129 -3.73 -4.50 -31.24
C THR A 129 -4.85 -5.49 -30.89
N ALA A 130 -4.49 -6.61 -30.23
CA ALA A 130 -5.45 -7.68 -29.90
C ALA A 130 -6.79 -7.16 -29.38
N PRO A 131 -7.93 -7.67 -29.89
CA PRO A 131 -9.28 -7.19 -29.53
C PRO A 131 -9.61 -7.27 -28.04
N ALA A 132 -8.96 -8.20 -27.33
CA ALA A 132 -9.08 -8.30 -25.88
C ALA A 132 -8.53 -7.07 -25.14
N LEU A 133 -7.63 -6.30 -25.76
CA LEU A 133 -6.98 -5.13 -25.16
C LEU A 133 -7.57 -3.80 -25.62
N CYS A 134 -8.06 -3.71 -26.85
CA CYS A 134 -8.54 -2.47 -27.40
C CYS A 134 -9.62 -2.65 -28.49
N GLY A 135 -10.38 -1.59 -28.74
CA GLY A 135 -11.32 -1.55 -29.87
C GLY A 135 -10.63 -1.36 -31.23
N ALA A 136 -11.43 -1.42 -32.31
CA ALA A 136 -10.93 -1.40 -33.69
C ALA A 136 -10.06 -0.18 -34.03
N ASN A 137 -10.32 0.98 -33.46
CA ASN A 137 -9.57 2.23 -33.70
C ASN A 137 -8.47 2.50 -32.65
N GLY A 138 -8.20 1.53 -31.78
CA GLY A 138 -7.24 1.65 -30.71
C GLY A 138 -7.88 1.96 -29.34
N ARG A 139 -7.03 2.12 -28.33
CA ARG A 139 -7.44 2.48 -26.95
C ARG A 139 -6.52 3.55 -26.40
N TYR A 140 -7.11 4.48 -25.69
CA TYR A 140 -6.38 5.54 -24.98
C TYR A 140 -6.75 5.54 -23.50
N ILE A 141 -5.71 5.57 -22.66
CA ILE A 141 -5.86 5.69 -21.21
C ILE A 141 -5.03 6.90 -20.78
N GLU A 142 -5.67 7.79 -20.03
CA GLU A 142 -5.01 8.91 -19.37
C GLU A 142 -5.41 8.92 -17.89
N MET A 143 -4.42 9.08 -17.01
CA MET A 143 -4.63 9.15 -15.58
C MET A 143 -3.76 10.27 -15.01
N ASP A 144 -4.40 11.14 -14.23
CA ASP A 144 -3.78 12.09 -13.34
C ASP A 144 -4.13 11.69 -11.90
N TYR A 145 -3.12 11.55 -11.05
CA TYR A 145 -3.26 11.19 -9.65
C TYR A 145 -2.44 12.15 -8.80
N GLN A 146 -3.06 12.69 -7.76
CA GLN A 146 -2.43 13.55 -6.78
C GLN A 146 -2.75 13.02 -5.39
N GLU A 147 -1.74 12.89 -4.57
CA GLU A 147 -1.87 12.48 -3.18
C GLU A 147 -1.09 13.45 -2.30
N THR A 148 -1.72 13.95 -1.26
CA THR A 148 -1.09 14.74 -0.22
C THR A 148 -1.26 14.01 1.10
N LEU A 149 -0.15 13.71 1.76
CA LEU A 149 -0.12 13.14 3.09
C LEU A 149 0.53 14.15 4.05
N ILE A 150 -0.24 14.60 5.03
CA ILE A 150 0.24 15.47 6.11
C ILE A 150 0.34 14.63 7.37
N TYR A 151 1.50 14.63 7.97
CA TYR A 151 1.75 13.99 9.26
C TYR A 151 2.26 15.01 10.26
N GLY A 152 1.77 14.93 11.49
CA GLY A 152 2.28 15.71 12.60
C GLY A 152 2.21 14.92 13.90
N ASP A 153 3.21 15.08 14.76
CA ASP A 153 3.19 14.55 16.12
C ASP A 153 3.86 15.49 17.11
N VAL A 154 3.44 15.36 18.36
CA VAL A 154 4.11 15.96 19.52
C VAL A 154 4.27 14.89 20.59
N MET A 155 5.47 14.80 21.16
CA MET A 155 5.83 13.76 22.11
C MET A 155 6.69 14.33 23.23
N ALA A 156 6.35 14.01 24.49
CA ALA A 156 7.17 14.26 25.67
C ALA A 156 7.90 12.96 26.04
N MET A 157 9.21 13.03 26.19
CA MET A 157 10.09 11.91 26.50
C MET A 157 10.83 12.18 27.80
N GLY A 158 10.70 11.27 28.77
CA GLY A 158 11.36 11.33 30.06
C GLY A 158 12.29 10.15 30.27
N LYS A 159 13.51 10.43 30.78
CA LYS A 159 14.49 9.39 31.13
C LYS A 159 15.03 9.65 32.52
N ARG A 160 15.00 8.60 33.35
CA ARG A 160 15.55 8.70 34.68
C ARG A 160 16.14 7.39 35.17
N LYS A 161 17.25 7.46 35.88
CA LYS A 161 17.90 6.33 36.53
C LYS A 161 18.00 6.57 38.03
N TRP A 162 17.59 5.56 38.82
CA TRP A 162 17.71 5.51 40.28
C TRP A 162 18.45 4.21 40.61
N GLU A 163 19.52 4.28 41.34
CA GLU A 163 20.27 3.08 41.78
C GLU A 163 20.11 1.87 40.82
N ASP A 164 19.15 0.99 41.16
CA ASP A 164 18.88 -0.24 40.42
C ASP A 164 17.86 -0.10 39.27
N PHE A 165 17.11 0.99 39.22
CA PHE A 165 16.03 1.16 38.23
C PHE A 165 16.35 2.21 37.18
N ALA A 166 16.04 1.90 35.95
CA ALA A 166 16.01 2.85 34.84
C ALA A 166 14.59 2.94 34.27
N LEU A 167 14.12 4.15 34.03
CA LEU A 167 12.80 4.41 33.44
C LEU A 167 12.94 5.32 32.23
N ASP A 168 12.46 4.84 31.08
CA ASP A 168 12.27 5.61 29.86
C ASP A 168 10.78 5.66 29.55
N VAL A 169 10.20 6.85 29.45
CA VAL A 169 8.77 7.04 29.14
C VAL A 169 8.61 8.01 28.00
N ALA A 170 7.69 7.73 27.09
CA ALA A 170 7.23 8.69 26.10
C ALA A 170 5.71 8.72 26.04
N ILE A 171 5.13 9.91 25.95
CA ILE A 171 3.69 10.15 25.76
C ILE A 171 3.54 11.16 24.63
N GLY A 172 2.64 10.89 23.69
CA GLY A 172 2.44 11.76 22.55
C GLY A 172 1.09 11.60 21.86
N GLY A 173 0.85 12.50 20.94
CA GLY A 173 -0.28 12.44 20.03
C GLY A 173 0.17 12.71 18.61
N SER A 174 -0.52 12.13 17.64
CA SER A 174 -0.23 12.32 16.22
C SER A 174 -1.50 12.46 15.39
N ILE A 175 -1.34 13.12 14.25
CA ILE A 175 -2.34 13.22 13.20
C ILE A 175 -1.72 12.78 11.87
N ASN A 176 -2.48 12.01 11.11
CA ASN A 176 -2.16 11.61 9.74
C ASN A 176 -3.36 11.94 8.88
N ASP A 177 -3.18 12.82 7.90
CA ASP A 177 -4.24 13.30 7.01
C ASP A 177 -3.82 13.05 5.56
N LYS A 178 -4.54 12.17 4.89
CA LYS A 178 -4.31 11.80 3.51
C LYS A 178 -5.44 12.31 2.64
N ASN A 179 -5.12 13.06 1.61
CA ASN A 179 -6.07 13.51 0.58
C ASN A 179 -5.64 13.00 -0.79
N VAL A 180 -6.58 12.45 -1.55
CA VAL A 180 -6.36 11.93 -2.90
C VAL A 180 -7.32 12.58 -3.88
N ASN A 181 -6.75 13.14 -4.94
CA ASN A 181 -7.47 13.57 -6.13
C ASN A 181 -6.96 12.75 -7.33
N SER A 182 -7.86 12.13 -8.06
CA SER A 182 -7.46 11.38 -9.25
C SER A 182 -8.55 11.39 -10.30
N THR A 183 -8.13 11.41 -11.57
CA THR A 183 -9.03 11.21 -12.71
C THR A 183 -8.38 10.25 -13.67
N ARG A 184 -9.12 9.22 -14.07
CA ARG A 184 -8.68 8.22 -15.04
C ARG A 184 -9.74 8.11 -16.13
N TYR A 185 -9.33 8.35 -17.35
CA TYR A 185 -10.12 8.13 -18.56
C TYR A 185 -9.60 6.86 -19.25
N ASP A 186 -10.52 6.01 -19.71
CA ASP A 186 -10.17 4.78 -20.41
C ASP A 186 -11.21 4.51 -21.50
N SER A 187 -10.82 4.56 -22.76
CA SER A 187 -11.74 4.27 -23.87
C SER A 187 -12.14 2.79 -23.93
N LYS A 188 -11.42 1.89 -23.23
CA LYS A 188 -11.67 0.44 -23.26
C LYS A 188 -11.94 -0.07 -24.68
N ASN A 189 -12.95 -0.93 -24.84
CA ASN A 189 -13.37 -1.50 -26.12
C ASN A 189 -14.35 -0.61 -26.89
N ALA A 190 -14.79 0.53 -26.31
CA ALA A 190 -15.63 1.51 -27.01
C ALA A 190 -14.95 2.11 -28.23
N SER A 191 -13.61 1.99 -28.26
CA SER A 191 -12.79 2.51 -29.33
C SER A 191 -12.65 4.04 -29.34
N LEU A 192 -11.86 4.52 -30.24
CA LEU A 192 -11.69 5.92 -30.55
C LEU A 192 -12.57 6.25 -31.78
N LYS A 193 -13.03 7.49 -31.91
CA LYS A 193 -13.76 7.94 -33.10
C LYS A 193 -12.88 7.81 -34.35
N TYR A 194 -11.64 8.25 -34.25
CA TYR A 194 -10.64 8.19 -35.32
C TYR A 194 -9.47 7.33 -34.86
N ALA A 195 -9.02 6.41 -35.75
CA ALA A 195 -7.98 5.46 -35.43
C ALA A 195 -6.65 6.16 -35.08
N ASN A 196 -6.01 5.67 -34.03
CA ASN A 196 -4.68 6.12 -33.58
C ASN A 196 -4.56 7.61 -33.22
N VAL A 197 -5.68 8.31 -33.00
CA VAL A 197 -5.68 9.68 -32.50
C VAL A 197 -5.91 9.66 -30.99
N PHE A 198 -4.84 9.83 -30.22
CA PHE A 198 -4.81 9.63 -28.77
C PHE A 198 -5.02 10.94 -28.00
N ASN A 199 -6.26 11.33 -27.84
CA ASN A 199 -6.68 12.42 -26.98
C ASN A 199 -8.09 12.15 -26.41
N LEU A 200 -8.47 12.89 -25.36
CA LEU A 200 -9.74 12.67 -24.64
C LEU A 200 -10.97 12.98 -25.53
N ALA A 201 -10.88 13.98 -26.39
CA ALA A 201 -12.00 14.35 -27.28
C ALA A 201 -12.33 13.28 -28.33
N ASN A 202 -11.39 12.37 -28.59
CA ASN A 202 -11.55 11.27 -29.54
C ASN A 202 -12.13 10.00 -28.90
N ILE A 203 -12.31 9.94 -27.59
CA ILE A 203 -12.92 8.81 -26.89
C ILE A 203 -14.42 8.80 -27.18
N VAL A 204 -14.95 7.64 -27.58
CA VAL A 204 -16.38 7.42 -27.68
C VAL A 204 -16.93 7.18 -26.28
N MET A 205 -17.62 8.17 -25.72
CA MET A 205 -18.21 8.11 -24.40
C MET A 205 -19.54 7.35 -24.45
N ASN A 206 -19.45 6.04 -24.36
CA ASN A 206 -20.58 5.13 -24.25
C ASN A 206 -20.38 4.19 -23.05
N GLY A 207 -21.30 3.25 -22.84
CA GLY A 207 -21.23 2.31 -21.71
C GLY A 207 -19.96 1.48 -21.60
N SER A 208 -19.11 1.42 -22.65
CA SER A 208 -17.83 0.70 -22.62
C SER A 208 -16.66 1.57 -22.14
N ALA A 209 -16.70 2.88 -22.37
CA ALA A 209 -15.68 3.78 -21.84
C ALA A 209 -15.87 3.97 -20.32
N SER A 210 -14.80 4.30 -19.60
CA SER A 210 -14.88 4.62 -18.18
C SER A 210 -14.21 5.94 -17.83
N ILE A 211 -14.87 6.65 -16.95
CA ILE A 211 -14.29 7.74 -16.17
C ILE A 211 -14.31 7.28 -14.72
N ASP A 212 -13.14 7.28 -14.09
CA ASP A 212 -13.01 7.04 -12.65
C ASP A 212 -12.38 8.29 -12.04
N GLN A 213 -13.13 8.91 -11.14
CA GLN A 213 -12.73 10.18 -10.53
C GLN A 213 -12.89 10.11 -9.02
N LYS A 214 -11.85 10.55 -8.32
CA LYS A 214 -11.85 10.80 -6.87
C LYS A 214 -11.56 12.28 -6.66
N ILE A 215 -12.47 12.95 -5.98
CA ILE A 215 -12.33 14.37 -5.62
C ILE A 215 -12.30 14.41 -4.10
N ASP A 216 -11.24 15.03 -3.53
CA ASP A 216 -11.06 15.21 -2.09
C ASP A 216 -11.33 13.93 -1.28
N SER A 217 -10.86 12.80 -1.79
CA SER A 217 -10.95 11.53 -1.07
C SER A 217 -10.02 11.58 0.14
N ARG A 218 -10.56 12.03 1.28
CA ARG A 218 -9.82 12.31 2.49
C ARG A 218 -9.99 11.21 3.52
N ARG A 219 -8.87 10.82 4.13
CA ARG A 219 -8.79 9.90 5.27
C ARG A 219 -7.92 10.51 6.34
N GLN A 220 -8.43 10.57 7.56
CA GLN A 220 -7.69 11.09 8.71
C GLN A 220 -7.61 10.04 9.81
N LEU A 221 -6.45 9.95 10.44
CA LEU A 221 -6.18 9.14 11.61
C LEU A 221 -5.60 10.05 12.70
N GLN A 222 -6.23 10.07 13.85
CA GLN A 222 -5.74 10.75 15.06
C GLN A 222 -5.35 9.69 16.08
N SER A 223 -4.30 9.96 16.85
CA SER A 223 -3.77 8.98 17.77
C SER A 223 -3.24 9.61 19.03
N VAL A 224 -3.44 8.91 20.14
CA VAL A 224 -2.71 9.17 21.40
C VAL A 224 -1.98 7.90 21.77
N PHE A 225 -0.71 8.02 22.17
CA PHE A 225 0.11 6.87 22.47
C PHE A 225 1.05 7.14 23.65
N GLY A 226 1.44 6.07 24.31
CA GLY A 226 2.46 6.08 25.36
C GLY A 226 3.31 4.84 25.32
N THR A 227 4.57 4.99 25.69
CA THR A 227 5.53 3.90 25.87
C THR A 227 6.24 4.05 27.19
N ALA A 228 6.53 2.94 27.87
CA ALA A 228 7.34 2.91 29.06
C ALA A 228 8.27 1.70 29.01
N GLN A 229 9.56 1.93 29.24
CA GLN A 229 10.53 0.87 29.48
C GLN A 229 11.04 1.00 30.92
N VAL A 230 10.92 -0.08 31.67
CA VAL A 230 11.46 -0.18 33.04
C VAL A 230 12.61 -1.21 33.01
N GLY A 231 13.80 -0.77 33.32
CA GLY A 231 14.97 -1.62 33.50
C GLY A 231 15.30 -1.81 34.98
N TYR A 232 15.60 -3.05 35.39
CA TYR A 232 16.09 -3.38 36.75
C TYR A 232 17.50 -3.94 36.65
N GLN A 233 18.47 -3.26 37.27
CA GLN A 233 19.89 -3.58 37.34
C GLN A 233 20.55 -3.88 35.96
N ASP A 234 20.02 -3.32 34.88
CA ASP A 234 20.41 -3.64 33.51
C ASP A 234 20.33 -5.16 33.20
N LYS A 235 19.45 -5.91 33.89
CA LYS A 235 19.28 -7.37 33.79
C LYS A 235 17.90 -7.77 33.32
N VAL A 236 16.86 -7.03 33.74
CA VAL A 236 15.47 -7.28 33.36
C VAL A 236 14.90 -6.00 32.77
N PHE A 237 14.16 -6.12 31.68
CA PHE A 237 13.52 -5.01 31.02
C PHE A 237 12.05 -5.34 30.78
N LEU A 238 11.16 -4.46 31.24
CA LEU A 238 9.75 -4.49 30.95
C LEU A 238 9.43 -3.34 29.99
N ASP A 239 8.94 -3.66 28.80
CA ASP A 239 8.49 -2.74 27.78
C ASP A 239 6.97 -2.73 27.75
N LEU A 240 6.36 -1.56 27.91
CA LEU A 240 4.91 -1.37 27.84
C LEU A 240 4.61 -0.35 26.76
N THR A 241 3.62 -0.63 25.92
CA THR A 241 3.09 0.35 24.98
C THR A 241 1.57 0.36 25.01
N ALA A 242 1.00 1.52 24.79
CA ALA A 242 -0.44 1.70 24.64
C ALA A 242 -0.69 2.77 23.58
N ARG A 243 -1.64 2.52 22.70
CA ARG A 243 -2.07 3.46 21.67
C ARG A 243 -3.57 3.38 21.47
N ASN A 244 -4.21 4.53 21.28
CA ASN A 244 -5.59 4.61 20.84
C ASN A 244 -5.67 5.44 19.56
N ASP A 245 -6.34 4.90 18.55
CA ASP A 245 -6.49 5.49 17.22
C ASP A 245 -7.96 5.77 16.91
N TRP A 246 -8.24 6.97 16.40
CA TRP A 246 -9.54 7.38 15.86
C TRP A 246 -9.40 7.58 14.36
N ALA A 247 -10.08 6.72 13.57
CA ALA A 247 -10.02 6.74 12.13
C ALA A 247 -11.30 7.31 11.52
N SER A 248 -11.19 8.23 10.58
CA SER A 248 -12.35 8.78 9.86
C SER A 248 -13.10 7.74 9.02
N THR A 249 -12.48 6.61 8.72
CA THR A 249 -13.08 5.47 8.02
C THR A 249 -14.19 4.79 8.80
N LEU A 250 -14.23 4.99 10.13
CA LEU A 250 -15.28 4.49 11.03
C LEU A 250 -16.45 5.45 11.21
N ALA A 251 -16.48 6.55 10.48
CA ALA A 251 -17.63 7.44 10.49
C ALA A 251 -18.93 6.66 10.21
N TYR A 252 -19.97 7.03 10.93
CA TYR A 252 -21.31 6.40 10.89
C TYR A 252 -21.39 4.98 11.48
N THR A 253 -20.35 4.49 12.15
CA THR A 253 -20.40 3.23 12.90
C THR A 253 -20.57 3.46 14.40
N SER A 254 -20.91 2.40 15.16
CA SER A 254 -20.93 2.42 16.62
C SER A 254 -19.55 2.71 17.23
N HIS A 255 -18.48 2.50 16.50
CA HIS A 255 -17.09 2.69 16.94
C HIS A 255 -16.48 4.06 16.60
N GLU A 256 -17.24 4.96 15.98
CA GLU A 256 -16.77 6.29 15.57
C GLU A 256 -16.10 7.08 16.70
N LYS A 257 -16.66 7.02 17.91
CA LYS A 257 -16.19 7.80 19.08
C LYS A 257 -15.18 7.07 19.94
N SER A 258 -15.23 5.75 20.01
CA SER A 258 -14.40 4.95 20.94
C SER A 258 -12.96 4.78 20.46
N GLY A 259 -12.76 4.80 19.15
CA GLY A 259 -11.44 4.48 18.57
C GLY A 259 -11.02 3.04 18.84
N PHE A 260 -9.74 2.76 18.61
CA PHE A 260 -9.14 1.43 18.77
C PHE A 260 -7.99 1.48 19.74
N PHE A 261 -8.04 0.64 20.77
CA PHE A 261 -6.98 0.54 21.76
C PHE A 261 -6.05 -0.65 21.48
N TYR A 262 -4.75 -0.37 21.44
CA TYR A 262 -3.67 -1.30 21.13
C TYR A 262 -2.66 -1.35 22.28
N PRO A 263 -2.78 -2.27 23.22
CA PRO A 263 -1.74 -2.50 24.22
C PRO A 263 -0.68 -3.47 23.75
N SER A 264 0.55 -3.30 24.21
CA SER A 264 1.57 -4.35 24.17
C SER A 264 2.40 -4.37 25.44
N ALA A 265 2.91 -5.55 25.78
CA ALA A 265 3.84 -5.76 26.88
C ALA A 265 4.93 -6.72 26.46
N GLY A 266 6.19 -6.40 26.75
CA GLY A 266 7.36 -7.22 26.50
C GLY A 266 8.21 -7.36 27.74
N LEU A 267 8.69 -8.57 28.03
CA LEU A 267 9.63 -8.83 29.10
C LEU A 267 10.90 -9.44 28.51
N SER A 268 12.04 -8.86 28.88
CA SER A 268 13.36 -9.37 28.50
C SER A 268 14.19 -9.64 29.75
N PHE A 269 14.83 -10.79 29.79
CA PHE A 269 15.64 -11.26 30.91
C PHE A 269 17.03 -11.66 30.41
N LEU A 270 18.07 -10.97 30.91
CA LEU A 270 19.48 -11.24 30.58
C LEU A 270 20.03 -12.28 31.57
N ILE A 271 20.06 -13.55 31.17
CA ILE A 271 20.45 -14.67 32.01
C ILE A 271 21.92 -14.55 32.45
N ASP A 272 22.78 -14.13 31.50
CA ASP A 272 24.24 -13.94 31.75
C ASP A 272 24.54 -12.87 32.81
N LYS A 273 23.59 -12.02 33.14
CA LYS A 273 23.72 -11.01 34.20
C LYS A 273 23.28 -11.49 35.60
N TRP A 274 22.56 -12.62 35.66
CA TRP A 274 22.01 -13.16 36.90
C TRP A 274 22.81 -14.32 37.43
N ILE A 275 23.33 -15.19 36.56
CA ILE A 275 24.09 -16.38 36.91
C ILE A 275 25.40 -16.37 36.16
N GLN A 276 26.45 -16.91 36.82
CA GLN A 276 27.74 -17.13 36.17
C GLN A 276 27.57 -18.29 35.18
N LEU A 277 27.61 -17.97 33.90
CA LEU A 277 27.64 -18.96 32.84
C LEU A 277 29.05 -19.44 32.55
N PRO A 278 29.26 -20.65 32.02
CA PRO A 278 30.54 -21.10 31.53
C PRO A 278 31.19 -20.09 30.56
N GLU A 279 32.50 -19.93 30.57
CA GLU A 279 33.26 -18.93 29.78
C GLU A 279 32.99 -19.01 28.28
N TRP A 280 32.56 -20.17 27.77
CA TRP A 280 32.22 -20.35 26.38
C TRP A 280 30.85 -19.79 26.01
N ILE A 281 30.00 -19.41 26.97
CA ILE A 281 28.72 -18.70 26.74
C ILE A 281 28.95 -17.21 27.02
N SER A 282 28.93 -16.41 25.98
CA SER A 282 29.21 -14.98 26.06
C SER A 282 27.95 -14.12 26.31
N PHE A 283 26.78 -14.66 26.04
CA PHE A 283 25.49 -13.94 26.20
C PHE A 283 24.33 -14.94 26.20
N ALA A 284 23.34 -14.70 27.06
CA ALA A 284 22.12 -15.47 27.13
C ALA A 284 20.95 -14.57 27.50
N LYS A 285 19.92 -14.52 26.63
CA LYS A 285 18.70 -13.72 26.81
C LYS A 285 17.45 -14.55 26.57
N LEU A 286 16.45 -14.37 27.45
CA LEU A 286 15.09 -14.84 27.27
C LEU A 286 14.16 -13.64 27.06
N ARG A 287 13.19 -13.76 26.16
CA ARG A 287 12.19 -12.71 25.92
C ARG A 287 10.80 -13.30 25.72
N GLY A 288 9.78 -12.55 26.16
CA GLY A 288 8.40 -12.84 25.87
C GLY A 288 7.66 -11.55 25.57
N THR A 289 6.79 -11.56 24.59
CA THR A 289 5.98 -10.40 24.21
C THR A 289 4.54 -10.79 23.98
N TYR A 290 3.64 -9.89 24.33
CA TYR A 290 2.24 -9.89 23.95
C TYR A 290 1.90 -8.56 23.29
N SER A 291 1.25 -8.59 22.15
CA SER A 291 0.77 -7.40 21.49
C SER A 291 -0.62 -7.58 20.90
N LYS A 292 -1.38 -6.51 20.91
CA LYS A 292 -2.65 -6.39 20.21
C LYS A 292 -2.53 -5.24 19.22
N VAL A 293 -2.79 -5.49 17.93
CA VAL A 293 -2.70 -4.49 16.85
C VAL A 293 -3.97 -4.55 16.02
N GLY A 294 -4.49 -3.40 15.62
CA GLY A 294 -5.63 -3.33 14.73
C GLY A 294 -5.27 -2.76 13.37
N ASN A 295 -6.01 -3.15 12.36
CA ASN A 295 -5.93 -2.58 11.02
C ASN A 295 -7.16 -1.69 10.79
N ASP A 296 -6.89 -0.52 10.19
CA ASP A 296 -7.96 0.33 9.69
C ASP A 296 -8.65 -0.29 8.46
N ILE A 297 -9.86 0.15 8.20
CA ILE A 297 -10.70 -0.34 7.11
C ILE A 297 -10.60 0.56 5.87
N PRO A 298 -10.86 0.04 4.66
CA PRO A 298 -10.99 0.88 3.47
C PRO A 298 -12.10 1.91 3.62
N GLN A 299 -11.94 3.04 2.92
CA GLN A 299 -12.96 4.09 2.88
C GLN A 299 -14.26 3.58 2.22
N PHE A 300 -15.40 4.14 2.66
CA PHE A 300 -16.75 3.92 2.10
C PHE A 300 -17.33 2.50 2.27
N ILE A 301 -16.73 1.65 3.10
CA ILE A 301 -17.35 0.35 3.44
C ILE A 301 -18.53 0.56 4.39
N THR A 302 -18.39 1.48 5.34
CA THR A 302 -19.41 1.76 6.36
C THR A 302 -20.59 2.52 5.79
N ASN A 303 -20.37 3.32 4.76
CA ASN A 303 -21.39 4.06 4.05
C ASN A 303 -21.04 4.09 2.55
N SER A 304 -21.56 3.11 1.82
CA SER A 304 -21.25 2.94 0.41
C SER A 304 -21.82 4.05 -0.44
N VAL A 305 -21.12 4.40 -1.52
CA VAL A 305 -21.49 5.48 -2.44
C VAL A 305 -21.88 4.94 -3.80
N SER A 306 -22.80 5.62 -4.45
CA SER A 306 -23.17 5.35 -5.85
C SER A 306 -22.17 6.03 -6.80
N HIS A 307 -22.04 5.52 -8.01
CA HIS A 307 -21.13 6.04 -9.03
C HIS A 307 -21.89 6.52 -10.26
N ILE A 308 -21.35 7.52 -10.94
CA ILE A 308 -21.84 7.94 -12.25
C ILE A 308 -20.91 7.31 -13.31
N THR A 309 -21.52 6.57 -14.25
CA THR A 309 -20.79 5.97 -15.39
C THR A 309 -20.36 7.04 -16.40
N ALA A 310 -19.48 6.67 -17.32
CA ALA A 310 -19.05 7.57 -18.41
C ALA A 310 -20.23 8.04 -19.30
N GLY A 311 -21.30 7.25 -19.41
CA GLY A 311 -22.52 7.58 -20.15
C GLY A 311 -23.48 8.51 -19.38
N GLY A 312 -23.13 8.90 -18.15
CA GLY A 312 -24.00 9.73 -17.30
C GLY A 312 -25.06 8.94 -16.53
N GLU A 313 -25.04 7.62 -16.59
CA GLU A 313 -25.97 6.76 -15.85
C GLU A 313 -25.54 6.64 -14.38
N LEU A 314 -26.50 6.69 -13.47
CA LEU A 314 -26.29 6.44 -12.06
C LEU A 314 -26.20 4.93 -11.82
N GLN A 315 -25.02 4.45 -11.49
CA GLN A 315 -24.83 3.11 -10.95
C GLN A 315 -25.03 3.16 -9.44
N ALA A 316 -26.19 2.71 -8.98
CA ALA A 316 -26.48 2.64 -7.55
C ALA A 316 -25.47 1.75 -6.82
N ASN A 317 -25.22 2.10 -5.54
CA ASN A 317 -24.43 1.27 -4.66
C ASN A 317 -25.01 -0.16 -4.58
N ASP A 318 -24.16 -1.14 -4.76
CA ASP A 318 -24.50 -2.58 -4.75
C ASP A 318 -24.24 -3.27 -3.41
N ALA A 319 -23.65 -2.57 -2.44
CA ALA A 319 -23.29 -3.12 -1.14
C ALA A 319 -24.04 -2.44 0.01
N ALA A 320 -24.61 -3.24 0.91
CA ALA A 320 -25.29 -2.73 2.09
C ALA A 320 -24.32 -1.97 3.01
N PRO A 321 -24.72 -0.82 3.60
CA PRO A 321 -23.93 -0.13 4.61
C PRO A 321 -23.64 -1.02 5.82
N PHE A 322 -22.41 -1.02 6.31
CA PHE A 322 -22.00 -1.87 7.42
C PHE A 322 -21.77 -1.04 8.70
N LYS A 323 -22.83 -0.77 9.45
CA LYS A 323 -22.80 0.07 10.66
C LYS A 323 -22.18 -0.61 11.89
N GLU A 324 -22.30 -1.93 11.98
CA GLU A 324 -21.75 -2.75 13.08
C GLU A 324 -20.31 -3.22 12.82
N MET A 325 -19.62 -2.53 11.91
CA MET A 325 -18.29 -2.91 11.53
C MET A 325 -17.29 -2.74 12.66
N GLU A 326 -16.63 -3.83 13.00
CA GLU A 326 -15.48 -3.85 13.91
C GLU A 326 -14.17 -3.90 13.13
N PRO A 327 -13.11 -3.26 13.62
CA PRO A 327 -11.80 -3.36 12.99
C PRO A 327 -11.23 -4.78 13.13
N GLU A 328 -10.45 -5.14 12.16
CA GLU A 328 -9.63 -6.34 12.23
C GLU A 328 -8.59 -6.21 13.35
N MET A 329 -8.55 -7.17 14.26
CA MET A 329 -7.67 -7.16 15.41
C MET A 329 -6.75 -8.38 15.43
N THR A 330 -5.45 -8.14 15.51
CA THR A 330 -4.42 -9.17 15.58
C THR A 330 -3.82 -9.23 16.96
N HIS A 331 -3.88 -10.39 17.59
CA HIS A 331 -3.23 -10.72 18.86
C HIS A 331 -2.00 -11.57 18.60
N SER A 332 -0.84 -11.15 19.08
CA SER A 332 0.41 -11.87 18.92
C SER A 332 1.03 -12.20 20.26
N VAL A 333 1.50 -13.42 20.40
CA VAL A 333 2.35 -13.89 21.52
C VAL A 333 3.63 -14.42 20.92
N GLU A 334 4.75 -13.93 21.44
CA GLU A 334 6.07 -14.39 21.05
C GLU A 334 6.91 -14.74 22.27
N VAL A 335 7.64 -15.86 22.20
CA VAL A 335 8.63 -16.27 23.19
C VAL A 335 9.90 -16.63 22.46
N GLY A 336 11.01 -16.03 22.85
CA GLY A 336 12.27 -16.22 22.16
C GLY A 336 13.47 -16.27 23.11
N THR A 337 14.52 -16.90 22.64
CA THR A 337 15.81 -16.97 23.34
C THR A 337 16.94 -16.67 22.37
N GLU A 338 17.95 -15.95 22.87
CA GLU A 338 19.15 -15.59 22.12
C GLU A 338 20.38 -16.02 22.94
N TRP A 339 21.25 -16.74 22.29
CA TRP A 339 22.52 -17.22 22.88
C TRP A 339 23.68 -16.85 21.99
N ARG A 340 24.82 -16.47 22.61
CA ARG A 340 26.08 -16.25 21.91
C ARG A 340 27.20 -17.02 22.63
N PHE A 341 28.04 -17.66 21.83
CA PHE A 341 29.07 -18.55 22.29
C PHE A 341 30.43 -18.11 21.76
N PHE A 342 31.51 -18.53 22.48
CA PHE A 342 32.89 -18.35 22.05
C PHE A 342 33.23 -16.90 21.69
N GLN A 343 33.02 -15.98 22.63
CA GLN A 343 33.21 -14.54 22.42
C GLN A 343 32.40 -13.99 21.24
N SER A 344 31.14 -14.42 21.15
CA SER A 344 30.19 -14.03 20.10
C SER A 344 30.55 -14.49 18.68
N ARG A 345 31.41 -15.52 18.54
CA ARG A 345 31.73 -16.11 17.23
C ARG A 345 30.62 -17.00 16.68
N LEU A 346 29.80 -17.56 17.54
CA LEU A 346 28.63 -18.34 17.18
C LEU A 346 27.41 -17.73 17.87
N GLY A 347 26.32 -17.48 17.11
CA GLY A 347 25.07 -16.96 17.61
C GLY A 347 23.89 -17.88 17.26
N PHE A 348 22.96 -18.01 18.19
CA PHE A 348 21.72 -18.75 18.03
C PHE A 348 20.57 -17.90 18.53
N ASN A 349 19.52 -17.78 17.71
CA ASN A 349 18.28 -17.07 18.06
C ASN A 349 17.10 -17.92 17.61
N LEU A 350 16.25 -18.30 18.56
CA LEU A 350 15.04 -19.05 18.32
C LEU A 350 13.86 -18.29 18.88
N THR A 351 12.80 -18.14 18.08
CA THR A 351 11.57 -17.50 18.51
C THR A 351 10.38 -18.33 18.07
N TYR A 352 9.54 -18.68 19.02
CA TYR A 352 8.19 -19.19 18.76
C TYR A 352 7.22 -18.03 18.72
N TYR A 353 6.35 -18.00 17.71
CA TYR A 353 5.27 -17.03 17.62
C TYR A 353 3.93 -17.67 17.35
N ARG A 354 2.90 -17.05 17.87
CA ARG A 354 1.49 -17.35 17.58
C ARG A 354 0.75 -16.05 17.40
N THR A 355 0.15 -15.86 16.22
CA THR A 355 -0.65 -14.71 15.85
C THR A 355 -2.06 -15.14 15.52
N ASN A 356 -3.06 -14.51 16.15
CA ASN A 356 -4.47 -14.72 15.85
C ASN A 356 -5.09 -13.42 15.39
N THR A 357 -5.64 -13.42 14.19
CA THR A 357 -6.36 -12.27 13.62
C THR A 357 -7.86 -12.56 13.67
N HIS A 358 -8.62 -11.68 14.31
CA HIS A 358 -10.06 -11.75 14.51
C HIS A 358 -10.76 -10.63 13.75
N ASN A 359 -12.07 -10.80 13.51
CA ASN A 359 -12.95 -9.81 12.91
C ASN A 359 -12.53 -9.39 11.49
N GLN A 360 -11.91 -10.29 10.71
CA GLN A 360 -11.67 -9.99 9.30
C GLN A 360 -13.00 -9.71 8.60
N PHE A 361 -13.02 -8.70 7.75
CA PHE A 361 -14.22 -8.37 7.00
C PHE A 361 -14.19 -9.01 5.60
N PHE A 362 -15.36 -9.52 5.20
CA PHE A 362 -15.57 -10.13 3.89
C PHE A 362 -16.73 -9.47 3.18
N LYS A 363 -16.62 -9.31 1.86
CA LYS A 363 -17.73 -8.94 0.99
C LYS A 363 -18.41 -10.23 0.52
N LEU A 364 -19.62 -10.50 1.00
CA LEU A 364 -20.39 -11.69 0.66
C LEU A 364 -21.54 -11.32 -0.28
N PRO A 365 -21.94 -12.22 -1.21
CA PRO A 365 -23.19 -12.07 -1.95
C PRO A 365 -24.37 -11.98 -0.98
N ALA A 366 -25.30 -11.07 -1.23
CA ALA A 366 -26.54 -11.00 -0.48
C ALA A 366 -27.52 -12.10 -0.90
N LEU A 367 -28.53 -12.34 -0.11
CA LEU A 367 -29.57 -13.33 -0.42
C LEU A 367 -30.43 -12.86 -1.60
N ALA A 368 -30.97 -13.81 -2.37
CA ALA A 368 -31.90 -13.50 -3.45
C ALA A 368 -33.12 -12.74 -2.89
N GLY A 369 -33.42 -11.57 -3.45
CA GLY A 369 -34.49 -10.69 -2.99
C GLY A 369 -34.04 -9.57 -2.03
N ASP A 370 -32.78 -9.50 -1.67
CA ASP A 370 -32.21 -8.38 -0.91
C ASP A 370 -32.14 -7.12 -1.80
N MET A 371 -32.20 -5.95 -1.18
CA MET A 371 -32.08 -4.66 -1.87
C MET A 371 -30.68 -4.43 -2.46
N TYR A 372 -29.66 -5.05 -1.87
CA TYR A 372 -28.26 -4.95 -2.27
C TYR A 372 -27.74 -6.30 -2.79
N ALA A 373 -26.82 -6.26 -3.74
CA ALA A 373 -26.19 -7.47 -4.27
C ALA A 373 -25.14 -8.07 -3.32
N TYR A 374 -24.59 -7.25 -2.42
CA TYR A 374 -23.54 -7.64 -1.49
C TYR A 374 -23.77 -7.07 -0.09
N ARG A 375 -23.19 -7.75 0.89
CA ARG A 375 -23.07 -7.27 2.27
C ARG A 375 -21.67 -7.51 2.82
N TYR A 376 -21.22 -6.66 3.72
CA TYR A 376 -20.01 -6.88 4.48
C TYR A 376 -20.32 -7.54 5.81
N VAL A 377 -19.44 -8.42 6.27
CA VAL A 377 -19.52 -9.09 7.56
C VAL A 377 -18.14 -9.17 8.20
N ASN A 378 -18.07 -9.01 9.52
CA ASN A 378 -16.89 -9.40 10.28
C ASN A 378 -17.01 -10.90 10.56
N ALA A 379 -16.27 -11.71 9.84
CA ALA A 379 -16.28 -13.15 10.00
C ALA A 379 -14.92 -13.70 9.59
N GLY A 380 -14.23 -14.31 10.48
CA GLY A 380 -12.98 -14.98 10.18
C GLY A 380 -11.96 -14.81 11.26
N ASP A 381 -11.46 -15.93 11.71
CA ASP A 381 -10.35 -16.05 12.63
C ASP A 381 -9.23 -16.78 11.91
N ILE A 382 -8.11 -16.10 11.74
CA ILE A 382 -6.92 -16.69 11.12
C ILE A 382 -5.85 -16.84 12.18
N GLN A 383 -5.33 -18.06 12.34
CA GLN A 383 -4.19 -18.31 13.18
C GLN A 383 -2.95 -18.63 12.34
N ASN A 384 -1.85 -17.96 12.68
CA ASN A 384 -0.53 -18.25 12.17
C ASN A 384 0.41 -18.56 13.34
N ARG A 385 1.22 -19.62 13.23
CA ARG A 385 2.20 -20.01 14.26
C ARG A 385 3.42 -20.60 13.61
N GLY A 386 4.58 -20.37 14.24
CA GLY A 386 5.85 -20.88 13.71
C GLY A 386 7.02 -20.68 14.66
N TRP A 387 8.16 -21.13 14.19
CA TRP A 387 9.46 -20.99 14.86
C TRP A 387 10.40 -20.19 13.97
#